data_46b23cf127c40f8b76169a8625be045b
#
_entry.id   46b23cf127c40f8b76169a8625be045b
#
_cell.length_a   1.000
_cell.length_b   1.000
_cell.length_c   1.000
_cell.angle_alpha   90.00
_cell.angle_beta   90.00
_cell.angle_gamma   90.00
#
_symmetry.space_group_name_H-M   'P 1'
#
loop_
_entity.id
_entity.type
_entity.pdbx_description
1 polymer ?
#
loop_
_entity_poly.entity_id
_entity_poly.type
_entity_poly.pdbx_seq_one_letter_code
_entity_poly.pdbx_strand_id
1 'polypeptide(L)'
;MLKQTLFFTTPVRLSLKNNQLMVSWKDSADIVMRPIEDIGFVIIENQQVAISVPLLNALVKNNVCVIFCDDKHLPSGSLVGFDINSTQAETVKLQVAVAEPKKKRAWQQVVEAKIKNQATLLAKLGRNGDKLKSCYSNVLSGDSSNQEGHAARIYWKELLGKDFLREPQGPPPNNFLDYGYSILRAAMARAIVGSGLSPIFGLFHKNRYDAFALADDLMEPYRPYVDEVVMTLQGQTDLTKDNKMELLSVLTADVGMDKMTRPLQVALTMTTASLLRYFK
;
A
#
# COMPACT_ATOMS: atom_id res chain seq x y z
N MET A 1 16.47 3.37 8.72
CA MET A 1 17.07 2.89 7.47
C MET A 1 15.96 2.51 6.51
N LEU A 2 16.07 2.80 5.21
CA LEU A 2 15.13 2.37 4.18
C LEU A 2 15.27 0.87 3.99
N LYS A 3 14.16 0.12 4.15
CA LYS A 3 14.18 -1.33 4.02
C LYS A 3 14.06 -1.76 2.55
N GLN A 4 14.73 -2.85 2.19
CA GLN A 4 14.78 -3.40 0.84
C GLN A 4 13.48 -4.10 0.45
N THR A 5 13.17 -4.06 -0.85
CA THR A 5 12.13 -4.88 -1.48
C THR A 5 12.80 -5.97 -2.32
N LEU A 6 12.47 -7.23 -2.05
CA LEU A 6 12.94 -8.38 -2.81
C LEU A 6 11.82 -8.92 -3.68
N PHE A 7 12.08 -9.12 -4.97
CA PHE A 7 11.09 -9.56 -5.95
C PHE A 7 11.57 -10.83 -6.67
N PHE A 8 10.86 -11.93 -6.47
CA PHE A 8 11.22 -13.26 -6.99
C PHE A 8 10.31 -13.67 -8.14
N THR A 9 10.82 -13.51 -9.37
CA THR A 9 10.12 -13.80 -10.63
C THR A 9 10.58 -15.10 -11.29
N THR A 10 11.62 -15.73 -10.74
CA THR A 10 12.18 -16.99 -11.26
C THR A 10 12.19 -18.06 -10.16
N PRO A 11 12.25 -19.35 -10.52
CA PRO A 11 12.36 -20.43 -9.54
C PRO A 11 13.62 -20.28 -8.68
N VAL A 12 13.43 -20.17 -7.37
CA VAL A 12 14.53 -20.10 -6.39
C VAL A 12 14.13 -20.83 -5.11
N ARG A 13 15.12 -21.20 -4.33
CA ARG A 13 14.93 -21.68 -2.97
C ARG A 13 15.33 -20.60 -1.98
N LEU A 14 14.39 -20.25 -1.09
CA LEU A 14 14.57 -19.26 -0.02
C LEU A 14 14.67 -19.98 1.33
N SER A 15 15.74 -19.77 2.04
CA SER A 15 15.97 -20.39 3.36
C SER A 15 16.62 -19.44 4.33
N LEU A 16 16.61 -19.80 5.61
CA LEU A 16 17.24 -19.03 6.70
C LEU A 16 18.63 -19.58 6.99
N LYS A 17 19.64 -18.72 7.03
CA LYS A 17 20.99 -19.04 7.53
C LYS A 17 21.58 -17.82 8.24
N ASN A 18 22.04 -17.99 9.47
CA ASN A 18 22.68 -16.92 10.27
C ASN A 18 21.86 -15.61 10.32
N ASN A 19 20.56 -15.68 10.58
CA ASN A 19 19.62 -14.55 10.56
C ASN A 19 19.56 -13.80 9.22
N GLN A 20 19.95 -14.44 8.13
CA GLN A 20 19.88 -13.89 6.78
C GLN A 20 18.95 -14.73 5.92
N LEU A 21 18.22 -14.06 5.04
CA LEU A 21 17.52 -14.69 3.92
C LEU A 21 18.58 -15.14 2.91
N MET A 22 18.63 -16.43 2.66
CA MET A 22 19.51 -17.05 1.68
C MET A 22 18.71 -17.43 0.44
N VAL A 23 19.17 -16.96 -0.71
CA VAL A 23 18.63 -17.29 -2.05
C VAL A 23 19.59 -18.26 -2.71
N SER A 24 19.10 -19.38 -3.21
CA SER A 24 19.85 -20.34 -4.00
C SER A 24 19.06 -20.78 -5.22
N TRP A 25 19.74 -21.05 -6.31
CA TRP A 25 19.18 -21.54 -7.58
C TRP A 25 19.48 -23.02 -7.75
N LYS A 26 18.56 -23.75 -8.41
CA LYS A 26 18.69 -25.21 -8.58
C LYS A 26 19.94 -25.59 -9.37
N ASP A 27 20.25 -24.80 -10.39
CA ASP A 27 21.27 -25.11 -11.40
C ASP A 27 22.51 -24.20 -11.30
N SER A 28 22.71 -23.54 -10.14
CA SER A 28 23.85 -22.67 -9.88
C SER A 28 24.38 -22.90 -8.46
N ALA A 29 25.70 -22.80 -8.31
CA ALA A 29 26.35 -22.77 -7.00
C ALA A 29 26.28 -21.38 -6.34
N ASP A 30 25.70 -20.38 -7.01
CA ASP A 30 25.60 -19.03 -6.49
C ASP A 30 24.62 -18.96 -5.32
N ILE A 31 25.04 -18.22 -4.30
CA ILE A 31 24.23 -17.96 -3.12
C ILE A 31 24.24 -16.45 -2.86
N VAL A 32 23.05 -15.89 -2.72
CA VAL A 32 22.89 -14.50 -2.29
C VAL A 32 22.29 -14.48 -0.90
N MET A 33 22.85 -13.65 -0.02
CA MET A 33 22.36 -13.50 1.35
C MET A 33 21.98 -12.06 1.64
N ARG A 34 20.88 -11.86 2.39
CA ARG A 34 20.40 -10.55 2.83
C ARG A 34 20.02 -10.59 4.32
N PRO A 35 20.52 -9.69 5.17
CA PRO A 35 20.09 -9.58 6.55
C PRO A 35 18.56 -9.35 6.60
N ILE A 36 17.85 -10.12 7.45
CA ILE A 36 16.39 -10.02 7.53
C ILE A 36 15.95 -8.65 8.04
N GLU A 37 16.72 -8.02 8.91
CA GLU A 37 16.44 -6.69 9.45
C GLU A 37 16.41 -5.58 8.38
N ASP A 38 17.12 -5.78 7.25
CA ASP A 38 17.15 -4.84 6.15
C ASP A 38 15.98 -5.02 5.16
N ILE A 39 15.21 -6.10 5.30
CA ILE A 39 14.13 -6.44 4.38
C ILE A 39 12.81 -5.83 4.90
N GLY A 40 12.12 -5.10 4.03
CA GLY A 40 10.76 -4.60 4.28
C GLY A 40 9.69 -5.43 3.58
N PHE A 41 9.99 -5.84 2.35
CA PHE A 41 9.05 -6.53 1.49
C PHE A 41 9.70 -7.70 0.77
N VAL A 42 8.96 -8.79 0.67
CA VAL A 42 9.30 -9.96 -0.16
C VAL A 42 8.10 -10.26 -1.02
N ILE A 43 8.23 -10.14 -2.34
CA ILE A 43 7.18 -10.45 -3.29
C ILE A 43 7.55 -11.75 -3.99
N ILE A 44 6.71 -12.77 -3.84
CA ILE A 44 6.86 -14.09 -4.44
C ILE A 44 5.87 -14.20 -5.61
N GLU A 45 6.37 -13.96 -6.80
CA GLU A 45 5.56 -13.99 -8.01
C GLU A 45 5.59 -15.39 -8.67
N ASN A 46 6.77 -16.01 -8.70
CA ASN A 46 6.92 -17.29 -9.36
C ASN A 46 6.39 -18.43 -8.49
N GLN A 47 5.50 -19.25 -9.05
CA GLN A 47 4.83 -20.36 -8.37
C GLN A 47 5.78 -21.52 -7.98
N GLN A 48 7.00 -21.56 -8.54
CA GLN A 48 8.01 -22.59 -8.24
C GLN A 48 9.03 -22.12 -7.19
N VAL A 49 8.80 -20.99 -6.54
CA VAL A 49 9.63 -20.57 -5.41
C VAL A 49 9.39 -21.48 -4.21
N ALA A 50 10.45 -22.10 -3.71
CA ALA A 50 10.40 -22.88 -2.47
C ALA A 50 10.88 -22.03 -1.29
N ILE A 51 10.10 -21.97 -0.22
CA ILE A 51 10.45 -21.20 0.99
C ILE A 51 10.41 -22.10 2.22
N SER A 52 11.41 -21.97 3.09
CA SER A 52 11.49 -22.76 4.32
C SER A 52 10.70 -22.14 5.45
N VAL A 53 10.05 -22.95 6.29
CA VAL A 53 9.28 -22.49 7.46
C VAL A 53 10.13 -21.66 8.45
N PRO A 54 11.40 -22.02 8.75
CA PRO A 54 12.26 -21.17 9.58
C PRO A 54 12.44 -19.74 9.02
N LEU A 55 12.53 -19.60 7.68
CA LEU A 55 12.61 -18.28 7.06
C LEU A 55 11.29 -17.52 7.21
N LEU A 56 10.14 -18.16 6.96
CA LEU A 56 8.83 -17.52 7.15
C LEU A 56 8.67 -16.97 8.57
N ASN A 57 9.03 -17.77 9.58
CA ASN A 57 8.98 -17.33 10.98
C ASN A 57 9.90 -16.14 11.26
N ALA A 58 11.13 -16.15 10.70
CA ALA A 58 12.06 -15.04 10.88
C ALA A 58 11.55 -13.75 10.18
N LEU A 59 10.95 -13.85 9.00
CA LEU A 59 10.34 -12.73 8.28
C LEU A 59 9.17 -12.14 9.08
N VAL A 60 8.26 -12.98 9.58
CA VAL A 60 7.14 -12.55 10.43
C VAL A 60 7.63 -11.84 11.67
N LYS A 61 8.59 -12.43 12.40
CA LYS A 61 9.15 -11.84 13.63
C LYS A 61 9.76 -10.45 13.40
N ASN A 62 10.26 -10.18 12.20
CA ASN A 62 10.82 -8.88 11.80
C ASN A 62 9.81 -7.96 11.10
N ASN A 63 8.51 -8.32 11.13
CA ASN A 63 7.44 -7.58 10.45
C ASN A 63 7.76 -7.30 8.98
N VAL A 64 8.33 -8.29 8.27
CA VAL A 64 8.52 -8.23 6.83
C VAL A 64 7.20 -8.54 6.16
N CYS A 65 6.78 -7.71 5.21
CA CYS A 65 5.61 -7.99 4.38
C CYS A 65 5.97 -9.02 3.31
N VAL A 66 5.44 -10.23 3.42
CA VAL A 66 5.58 -11.24 2.37
C VAL A 66 4.29 -11.29 1.57
N ILE A 67 4.37 -11.00 0.28
CA ILE A 67 3.24 -10.97 -0.65
C ILE A 67 3.37 -12.19 -1.57
N PHE A 68 2.29 -12.96 -1.69
CA PHE A 68 2.17 -14.08 -2.62
C PHE A 68 1.32 -13.64 -3.81
N CYS A 69 1.75 -14.03 -5.01
CA CYS A 69 0.98 -13.82 -6.22
C CYS A 69 0.28 -15.12 -6.65
N ASP A 70 -0.85 -14.98 -7.34
CA ASP A 70 -1.60 -16.08 -7.91
C ASP A 70 -0.99 -16.59 -9.23
N ASP A 71 -1.69 -17.51 -9.91
CA ASP A 71 -1.31 -18.08 -11.21
C ASP A 71 -1.35 -17.05 -12.35
N LYS A 72 -2.01 -15.93 -12.15
CA LYS A 72 -2.01 -14.76 -13.04
C LYS A 72 -0.92 -13.75 -12.71
N HIS A 73 -0.03 -14.09 -11.76
CA HIS A 73 1.04 -13.22 -11.27
C HIS A 73 0.54 -11.91 -10.61
N LEU A 74 -0.67 -11.94 -10.04
CA LEU A 74 -1.26 -10.81 -9.31
C LEU A 74 -1.18 -11.05 -7.80
N PRO A 75 -0.93 -10.00 -6.98
CA PRO A 75 -0.95 -10.12 -5.53
C PRO A 75 -2.28 -10.67 -5.01
N SER A 76 -2.25 -11.85 -4.38
CA SER A 76 -3.44 -12.57 -3.92
C SER A 76 -3.47 -12.81 -2.41
N GLY A 77 -2.32 -12.74 -1.74
CA GLY A 77 -2.25 -12.96 -0.30
C GLY A 77 -1.00 -12.38 0.32
N SER A 78 -1.01 -12.26 1.65
CA SER A 78 0.17 -11.82 2.41
C SER A 78 0.31 -12.60 3.72
N LEU A 79 1.55 -12.77 4.16
CA LEU A 79 1.87 -13.34 5.47
C LEU A 79 1.81 -12.23 6.53
N VAL A 80 1.00 -12.44 7.55
CA VAL A 80 0.82 -11.51 8.67
C VAL A 80 1.07 -12.27 9.99
N GLY A 81 1.82 -11.67 10.91
CA GLY A 81 2.05 -12.26 12.23
C GLY A 81 0.86 -12.06 13.17
N PHE A 82 0.71 -12.97 14.13
CA PHE A 82 -0.39 -12.90 15.11
C PHE A 82 -0.10 -11.90 16.24
N ASP A 83 1.17 -11.71 16.63
CA ASP A 83 1.59 -10.97 17.82
C ASP A 83 2.77 -10.02 17.57
N ILE A 84 2.72 -9.30 16.46
CA ILE A 84 3.81 -8.38 16.05
C ILE A 84 3.95 -7.20 17.02
N ASN A 85 2.87 -6.81 17.69
CA ASN A 85 2.85 -5.69 18.62
C ASN A 85 2.41 -6.16 20.01
N SER A 86 3.24 -5.91 21.03
CA SER A 86 3.00 -6.37 22.41
C SER A 86 1.74 -5.76 23.06
N THR A 87 1.26 -4.62 22.57
CA THR A 87 0.05 -3.95 23.07
C THR A 87 -1.15 -4.14 22.14
N GLN A 88 -1.10 -5.11 21.23
CA GLN A 88 -2.11 -5.28 20.18
C GLN A 88 -3.53 -5.45 20.76
N ALA A 89 -3.71 -6.27 21.79
CA ALA A 89 -5.02 -6.50 22.37
C ALA A 89 -5.64 -5.22 22.98
N GLU A 90 -4.84 -4.40 23.64
CA GLU A 90 -5.25 -3.10 24.18
C GLU A 90 -5.59 -2.13 23.04
N THR A 91 -4.73 -2.07 22.04
CA THR A 91 -4.90 -1.19 20.88
C THR A 91 -6.16 -1.53 20.08
N VAL A 92 -6.45 -2.82 19.87
CA VAL A 92 -7.67 -3.26 19.18
C VAL A 92 -8.92 -2.95 20.00
N LYS A 93 -8.89 -3.14 21.33
CA LYS A 93 -10.01 -2.72 22.20
C LYS A 93 -10.28 -1.23 22.08
N LEU A 94 -9.23 -0.40 22.10
CA LEU A 94 -9.33 1.04 21.90
C LEU A 94 -9.93 1.35 20.53
N GLN A 95 -9.43 0.74 19.45
CA GLN A 95 -9.91 0.95 18.07
C GLN A 95 -11.40 0.65 17.93
N VAL A 96 -11.88 -0.47 18.52
CA VAL A 96 -13.29 -0.84 18.47
C VAL A 96 -14.16 0.15 19.26
N ALA A 97 -13.67 0.63 20.40
CA ALA A 97 -14.38 1.55 21.27
C ALA A 97 -14.46 3.00 20.75
N VAL A 98 -13.73 3.35 19.70
CA VAL A 98 -13.74 4.71 19.13
C VAL A 98 -15.13 5.07 18.64
N ALA A 99 -15.66 6.20 19.15
CA ALA A 99 -16.99 6.70 18.79
C ALA A 99 -17.08 7.09 17.30
N GLU A 100 -18.22 6.83 16.69
CA GLU A 100 -18.48 7.13 15.26
C GLU A 100 -18.16 8.60 14.86
N PRO A 101 -18.47 9.65 15.64
CA PRO A 101 -18.07 11.00 15.26
C PRO A 101 -16.55 11.18 15.12
N LYS A 102 -15.75 10.47 15.95
CA LYS A 102 -14.29 10.51 15.88
C LYS A 102 -13.77 9.80 14.63
N LYS A 103 -14.36 8.64 14.27
CA LYS A 103 -14.08 7.92 13.00
C LYS A 103 -14.42 8.79 11.79
N LYS A 104 -15.58 9.43 11.77
CA LYS A 104 -16.00 10.34 10.68
C LYS A 104 -15.06 11.52 10.48
N ARG A 105 -14.52 12.11 11.56
CA ARG A 105 -13.52 13.18 11.46
C ARG A 105 -12.17 12.66 10.93
N ALA A 106 -11.75 11.45 11.35
CA ALA A 106 -10.56 10.83 10.79
C ALA A 106 -10.72 10.57 9.29
N TRP A 107 -11.88 10.05 8.87
CA TRP A 107 -12.20 9.85 7.45
C TRP A 107 -12.18 11.15 6.65
N GLN A 108 -12.75 12.23 7.19
CA GLN A 108 -12.67 13.55 6.56
C GLN A 108 -11.21 13.93 6.24
N GLN A 109 -10.29 13.75 7.19
CA GLN A 109 -8.86 14.06 6.99
C GLN A 109 -8.23 13.17 5.91
N VAL A 110 -8.60 11.90 5.85
CA VAL A 110 -8.14 10.97 4.81
C VAL A 110 -8.59 11.45 3.43
N VAL A 111 -9.86 11.79 3.27
CA VAL A 111 -10.41 12.28 2.00
C VAL A 111 -9.77 13.61 1.58
N GLU A 112 -9.64 14.56 2.51
CA GLU A 112 -8.95 15.84 2.24
C GLU A 112 -7.51 15.60 1.75
N ALA A 113 -6.76 14.73 2.43
CA ALA A 113 -5.38 14.42 2.06
C ALA A 113 -5.30 13.73 0.69
N LYS A 114 -6.21 12.77 0.41
CA LYS A 114 -6.32 12.14 -0.91
C LYS A 114 -6.48 13.18 -2.01
N ILE A 115 -7.49 14.05 -1.89
CA ILE A 115 -7.81 15.03 -2.94
C ILE A 115 -6.68 16.04 -3.10
N LYS A 116 -6.02 16.46 -2.02
CA LYS A 116 -4.84 17.33 -2.06
C LYS A 116 -3.69 16.68 -2.82
N ASN A 117 -3.42 15.39 -2.57
CA ASN A 117 -2.37 14.65 -3.26
C ASN A 117 -2.72 14.44 -4.75
N GLN A 118 -3.99 14.21 -5.08
CA GLN A 118 -4.47 14.21 -6.47
C GLN A 118 -4.22 15.54 -7.17
N ALA A 119 -4.55 16.65 -6.52
CA ALA A 119 -4.31 18.00 -7.06
C ALA A 119 -2.81 18.26 -7.26
N THR A 120 -1.97 17.82 -6.31
CA THR A 120 -0.52 17.94 -6.38
C THR A 120 0.05 17.14 -7.57
N LEU A 121 -0.42 15.91 -7.78
CA LEU A 121 0.00 15.10 -8.92
C LEU A 121 -0.39 15.73 -10.25
N LEU A 122 -1.63 16.22 -10.39
CA LEU A 122 -2.05 16.94 -11.59
C LEU A 122 -1.14 18.14 -11.88
N ALA A 123 -0.85 18.94 -10.87
CA ALA A 123 0.03 20.10 -11.00
C ALA A 123 1.47 19.68 -11.41
N LYS A 124 2.02 18.62 -10.80
CA LYS A 124 3.33 18.05 -11.13
C LYS A 124 3.43 17.62 -12.59
N LEU A 125 2.33 17.12 -13.14
CA LEU A 125 2.22 16.70 -14.55
C LEU A 125 1.82 17.83 -15.51
N GLY A 126 1.83 19.10 -15.06
CA GLY A 126 1.45 20.27 -15.86
C GLY A 126 -0.05 20.33 -16.17
N ARG A 127 -0.90 19.65 -15.38
CA ARG A 127 -2.35 19.60 -15.52
C ARG A 127 -3.03 20.49 -14.48
N ASN A 128 -4.33 20.77 -14.67
CA ASN A 128 -5.03 21.72 -13.80
C ASN A 128 -5.49 21.06 -12.47
N GLY A 129 -4.61 21.04 -11.48
CA GLY A 129 -4.92 20.58 -10.12
C GLY A 129 -5.86 21.53 -9.34
N ASP A 130 -5.94 22.81 -9.69
CA ASP A 130 -6.78 23.78 -8.99
C ASP A 130 -8.28 23.45 -9.08
N LYS A 131 -8.68 22.69 -10.11
CA LYS A 131 -10.06 22.17 -10.23
C LYS A 131 -10.50 21.34 -9.01
N LEU A 132 -9.57 20.76 -8.27
CA LEU A 132 -9.84 19.96 -7.06
C LEU A 132 -9.89 20.79 -5.79
N LYS A 133 -9.53 22.09 -5.85
CA LYS A 133 -9.44 22.94 -4.66
C LYS A 133 -10.78 23.05 -3.91
N SER A 134 -11.86 23.25 -4.61
CA SER A 134 -13.20 23.31 -4.02
C SER A 134 -13.58 22.00 -3.34
N CYS A 135 -13.18 20.84 -3.91
CA CYS A 135 -13.48 19.54 -3.33
C CYS A 135 -12.79 19.37 -1.98
N TYR A 136 -11.44 19.49 -1.91
CA TYR A 136 -10.75 19.26 -0.62
C TYR A 136 -11.04 20.34 0.44
N SER A 137 -11.44 21.55 0.05
CA SER A 137 -11.80 22.61 1.02
C SER A 137 -13.20 22.46 1.60
N ASN A 138 -14.05 21.62 1.00
CA ASN A 138 -15.45 21.45 1.42
C ASN A 138 -15.78 20.03 1.88
N VAL A 139 -14.77 19.22 2.22
CA VAL A 139 -15.00 17.90 2.79
C VAL A 139 -15.60 18.03 4.17
N LEU A 140 -16.81 17.52 4.36
CA LEU A 140 -17.50 17.50 5.65
C LEU A 140 -17.18 16.23 6.44
N SER A 141 -17.50 16.22 7.73
CA SER A 141 -17.32 15.05 8.58
C SER A 141 -17.96 13.79 7.97
N GLY A 142 -17.16 12.73 7.78
CA GLY A 142 -17.60 11.51 7.12
C GLY A 142 -17.82 11.64 5.61
N ASP A 143 -17.31 12.73 5.00
CA ASP A 143 -17.51 13.07 3.58
C ASP A 143 -18.99 13.00 3.16
N SER A 144 -19.88 13.53 4.00
CA SER A 144 -21.33 13.44 3.79
C SER A 144 -21.83 14.09 2.48
N SER A 145 -21.04 14.97 1.88
CA SER A 145 -21.30 15.61 0.58
C SER A 145 -20.64 14.87 -0.60
N ASN A 146 -20.00 13.72 -0.37
CA ASN A 146 -19.31 12.90 -1.38
C ASN A 146 -18.31 13.70 -2.24
N GLN A 147 -17.48 14.51 -1.58
CA GLN A 147 -16.42 15.27 -2.26
C GLN A 147 -15.36 14.35 -2.87
N GLU A 148 -15.13 13.18 -2.25
CA GLU A 148 -14.26 12.14 -2.80
C GLU A 148 -14.72 11.71 -4.21
N GLY A 149 -15.98 11.36 -4.35
CA GLY A 149 -16.54 10.94 -5.64
C GLY A 149 -16.57 12.06 -6.68
N HIS A 150 -16.80 13.31 -6.24
CA HIS A 150 -16.72 14.49 -7.13
C HIS A 150 -15.28 14.71 -7.61
N ALA A 151 -14.33 14.69 -6.71
CA ALA A 151 -12.91 14.85 -7.01
C ALA A 151 -12.41 13.74 -7.93
N ALA A 152 -12.79 12.47 -7.70
CA ALA A 152 -12.39 11.33 -8.51
C ALA A 152 -12.81 11.50 -9.98
N ARG A 153 -14.02 11.97 -10.25
CA ARG A 153 -14.50 12.23 -11.63
C ARG A 153 -13.68 13.30 -12.35
N ILE A 154 -13.33 14.38 -11.65
CA ILE A 154 -12.47 15.43 -12.20
C ILE A 154 -11.05 14.90 -12.41
N TYR A 155 -10.49 14.25 -11.41
CA TYR A 155 -9.13 13.75 -11.37
C TYR A 155 -8.84 12.78 -12.51
N TRP A 156 -9.64 11.73 -12.68
CA TRP A 156 -9.42 10.73 -13.73
C TRP A 156 -9.51 11.33 -15.13
N LYS A 157 -10.46 12.24 -15.32
CA LYS A 157 -10.60 12.96 -16.59
C LYS A 157 -9.39 13.85 -16.90
N GLU A 158 -8.85 14.54 -15.90
CA GLU A 158 -7.66 15.36 -16.07
C GLU A 158 -6.39 14.50 -16.22
N LEU A 159 -6.31 13.37 -15.51
CA LEU A 159 -5.14 12.50 -15.51
C LEU A 159 -5.04 11.61 -16.76
N LEU A 160 -6.10 10.99 -17.18
CA LEU A 160 -6.10 9.95 -18.22
C LEU A 160 -7.03 10.26 -19.41
N GLY A 161 -7.73 11.38 -19.37
CA GLY A 161 -8.63 11.80 -20.45
C GLY A 161 -10.10 11.48 -20.20
N LYS A 162 -10.96 12.00 -21.11
CA LYS A 162 -12.42 11.95 -20.96
C LYS A 162 -13.00 10.54 -21.04
N ASP A 163 -12.35 9.68 -21.78
CA ASP A 163 -12.84 8.33 -22.11
C ASP A 163 -12.33 7.28 -21.12
N PHE A 164 -11.46 7.68 -20.18
CA PHE A 164 -10.98 6.77 -19.17
C PHE A 164 -12.03 6.51 -18.09
N LEU A 165 -12.28 5.23 -17.86
CA LEU A 165 -13.07 4.73 -16.74
C LEU A 165 -12.18 3.91 -15.80
N ARG A 166 -12.12 4.31 -14.51
CA ARG A 166 -11.48 3.50 -13.49
C ARG A 166 -12.35 2.30 -13.18
N GLU A 167 -11.94 1.15 -13.67
CA GLU A 167 -12.66 -0.11 -13.54
C GLU A 167 -11.71 -1.22 -13.07
N PRO A 168 -11.98 -1.88 -11.93
CA PRO A 168 -11.20 -3.03 -11.49
C PRO A 168 -11.21 -4.12 -12.56
N GLN A 169 -10.04 -4.68 -12.86
CA GLN A 169 -9.82 -5.66 -13.93
C GLN A 169 -10.12 -5.15 -15.34
N GLY A 170 -10.29 -3.84 -15.51
CA GLY A 170 -10.47 -3.20 -16.80
C GLY A 170 -9.21 -3.19 -17.67
N PRO A 171 -9.31 -2.70 -18.92
CA PRO A 171 -8.18 -2.60 -19.83
C PRO A 171 -7.11 -1.64 -19.30
N PRO A 172 -5.87 -1.69 -19.84
CA PRO A 172 -4.82 -0.74 -19.46
C PRO A 172 -5.27 0.72 -19.56
N PRO A 173 -4.86 1.57 -18.58
CA PRO A 173 -3.91 1.33 -17.50
C PRO A 173 -4.53 0.77 -16.21
N ASN A 174 -5.79 0.28 -16.20
CA ASN A 174 -6.42 -0.24 -14.99
C ASN A 174 -5.65 -1.42 -14.37
N ASN A 175 -5.07 -2.31 -15.20
CA ASN A 175 -4.25 -3.41 -14.72
C ASN A 175 -3.03 -2.95 -13.91
N PHE A 176 -2.35 -1.86 -14.33
CA PHE A 176 -1.23 -1.27 -13.58
C PHE A 176 -1.71 -0.64 -12.28
N LEU A 177 -2.83 0.07 -12.30
CA LEU A 177 -3.46 0.66 -11.11
C LEU A 177 -3.84 -0.44 -10.11
N ASP A 178 -4.46 -1.53 -10.57
CA ASP A 178 -4.86 -2.65 -9.71
C ASP A 178 -3.65 -3.31 -9.05
N TYR A 179 -2.59 -3.57 -9.81
CA TYR A 179 -1.35 -4.14 -9.27
C TYR A 179 -0.72 -3.20 -8.23
N GLY A 180 -0.51 -1.94 -8.58
CA GLY A 180 0.11 -0.96 -7.68
C GLY A 180 -0.70 -0.72 -6.40
N TYR A 181 -2.03 -0.67 -6.50
CA TYR A 181 -2.91 -0.53 -5.33
C TYR A 181 -2.90 -1.79 -4.44
N SER A 182 -2.76 -2.97 -5.02
CA SER A 182 -2.62 -4.21 -4.24
C SER A 182 -1.32 -4.22 -3.42
N ILE A 183 -0.22 -3.75 -3.99
CA ILE A 183 1.05 -3.57 -3.29
C ILE A 183 0.94 -2.52 -2.19
N LEU A 184 0.33 -1.37 -2.49
CA LEU A 184 0.11 -0.30 -1.51
C LEU A 184 -0.77 -0.78 -0.35
N ARG A 185 -1.84 -1.53 -0.64
CA ARG A 185 -2.73 -2.15 0.36
C ARG A 185 -1.97 -3.08 1.30
N ALA A 186 -1.12 -3.95 0.76
CA ALA A 186 -0.31 -4.85 1.55
C ALA A 186 0.70 -4.10 2.44
N ALA A 187 1.32 -3.04 1.90
CA ALA A 187 2.23 -2.18 2.65
C ALA A 187 1.51 -1.44 3.80
N MET A 188 0.29 -0.93 3.55
CA MET A 188 -0.52 -0.29 4.57
C MET A 188 -0.98 -1.29 5.63
N ALA A 189 -1.42 -2.48 5.25
CA ALA A 189 -1.80 -3.54 6.19
C ALA A 189 -0.64 -3.91 7.12
N ARG A 190 0.58 -4.03 6.57
CA ARG A 190 1.80 -4.21 7.37
C ARG A 190 2.01 -3.09 8.39
N ALA A 191 1.86 -1.84 7.98
CA ALA A 191 2.02 -0.69 8.86
C ALA A 191 0.96 -0.67 9.98
N ILE A 192 -0.29 -1.02 9.67
CA ILE A 192 -1.40 -1.13 10.62
C ILE A 192 -1.08 -2.19 11.69
N VAL A 193 -0.73 -3.40 11.27
CA VAL A 193 -0.40 -4.51 12.20
C VAL A 193 0.82 -4.15 13.04
N GLY A 194 1.87 -3.56 12.44
CA GLY A 194 3.05 -3.06 13.17
C GLY A 194 2.73 -2.01 14.24
N SER A 195 1.65 -1.25 14.09
CA SER A 195 1.15 -0.29 15.08
C SER A 195 0.23 -0.90 16.13
N GLY A 196 -0.06 -2.20 16.06
CA GLY A 196 -0.99 -2.90 16.95
C GLY A 196 -2.47 -2.71 16.59
N LEU A 197 -2.79 -1.99 15.52
CA LEU A 197 -4.15 -1.85 15.00
C LEU A 197 -4.57 -3.10 14.22
N SER A 198 -5.87 -3.32 14.12
CA SER A 198 -6.43 -4.37 13.26
C SER A 198 -6.82 -3.80 11.90
N PRO A 199 -6.44 -4.44 10.78
CA PRO A 199 -6.82 -3.99 9.44
C PRO A 199 -8.31 -4.11 9.14
N ILE A 200 -9.07 -4.91 9.90
CA ILE A 200 -10.50 -5.22 9.68
C ILE A 200 -11.41 -4.03 10.00
N PHE A 201 -11.08 -3.26 11.05
CA PHE A 201 -11.97 -2.21 11.55
C PHE A 201 -11.70 -0.88 10.88
N GLY A 202 -12.36 -0.63 9.74
CA GLY A 202 -12.26 0.60 8.97
C GLY A 202 -12.83 1.84 9.67
N LEU A 203 -12.47 3.01 9.16
CA LEU A 203 -13.04 4.31 9.51
C LEU A 203 -14.37 4.51 8.79
N PHE A 204 -14.41 4.17 7.50
CA PHE A 204 -15.51 4.38 6.57
C PHE A 204 -16.00 3.09 5.92
N HIS A 205 -15.09 2.28 5.34
CA HIS A 205 -15.47 1.02 4.73
C HIS A 205 -15.95 0.02 5.79
N LYS A 206 -17.19 -0.48 5.61
CA LYS A 206 -17.85 -1.39 6.56
C LYS A 206 -18.34 -2.68 5.88
N ASN A 207 -17.75 -3.04 4.75
CA ASN A 207 -18.11 -4.27 4.07
C ASN A 207 -17.68 -5.47 4.94
N ARG A 208 -18.64 -6.32 5.33
CA ARG A 208 -18.41 -7.50 6.18
C ARG A 208 -17.45 -8.55 5.57
N TYR A 209 -17.23 -8.48 4.27
CA TYR A 209 -16.32 -9.39 3.56
C TYR A 209 -14.93 -8.80 3.36
N ASP A 210 -14.70 -7.56 3.76
CA ASP A 210 -13.44 -6.88 3.57
C ASP A 210 -12.56 -7.04 4.82
N ALA A 211 -11.56 -7.92 4.72
CA ALA A 211 -10.58 -8.15 5.79
C ALA A 211 -9.55 -7.01 5.93
N PHE A 212 -9.54 -6.02 5.05
CA PHE A 212 -8.57 -4.94 4.98
C PHE A 212 -9.19 -3.54 4.99
N ALA A 213 -10.42 -3.40 5.48
CA ALA A 213 -11.19 -2.16 5.45
C ALA A 213 -10.39 -0.93 5.96
N LEU A 214 -9.61 -1.06 7.04
CA LEU A 214 -8.77 0.04 7.52
C LEU A 214 -7.58 0.31 6.59
N ALA A 215 -7.03 -0.71 5.96
CA ALA A 215 -5.94 -0.51 5.01
C ALA A 215 -6.45 0.22 3.75
N ASP A 216 -7.65 -0.13 3.28
CA ASP A 216 -8.29 0.54 2.16
C ASP A 216 -8.61 1.99 2.48
N ASP A 217 -9.07 2.29 3.70
CA ASP A 217 -9.29 3.66 4.15
C ASP A 217 -7.99 4.48 4.20
N LEU A 218 -6.96 3.95 4.87
CA LEU A 218 -5.73 4.72 5.13
C LEU A 218 -4.79 4.81 3.92
N MET A 219 -4.92 3.93 2.93
CA MET A 219 -4.12 4.01 1.71
C MET A 219 -4.62 5.08 0.73
N GLU A 220 -5.85 5.57 0.88
CA GLU A 220 -6.45 6.52 -0.05
C GLU A 220 -5.58 7.76 -0.35
N PRO A 221 -4.96 8.44 0.65
CA PRO A 221 -4.05 9.56 0.39
C PRO A 221 -2.81 9.18 -0.42
N TYR A 222 -2.46 7.91 -0.46
CA TYR A 222 -1.24 7.41 -1.11
C TYR A 222 -1.49 6.84 -2.51
N ARG A 223 -2.74 6.63 -2.91
CA ARG A 223 -3.07 6.18 -4.28
C ARG A 223 -2.46 7.07 -5.36
N PRO A 224 -2.44 8.42 -5.24
CA PRO A 224 -1.83 9.27 -6.26
C PRO A 224 -0.34 9.02 -6.51
N TYR A 225 0.39 8.45 -5.56
CA TYR A 225 1.80 8.05 -5.78
C TYR A 225 1.92 6.81 -6.66
N VAL A 226 0.96 5.89 -6.57
CA VAL A 226 0.84 4.77 -7.54
C VAL A 226 0.47 5.33 -8.91
N ASP A 227 -0.51 6.23 -8.95
CA ASP A 227 -0.97 6.86 -10.20
C ASP A 227 0.18 7.57 -10.92
N GLU A 228 1.07 8.23 -10.17
CA GLU A 228 2.28 8.87 -10.71
C GLU A 228 3.18 7.85 -11.41
N VAL A 229 3.45 6.70 -10.78
CA VAL A 229 4.24 5.63 -11.40
C VAL A 229 3.52 5.06 -12.64
N VAL A 230 2.20 4.88 -12.58
CA VAL A 230 1.42 4.42 -13.74
C VAL A 230 1.53 5.38 -14.91
N MET A 231 1.66 6.69 -14.64
CA MET A 231 1.86 7.69 -15.71
C MET A 231 3.20 7.53 -16.43
N THR A 232 4.23 6.95 -15.81
CA THR A 232 5.50 6.64 -16.48
C THR A 232 5.39 5.45 -17.43
N LEU A 233 4.36 4.60 -17.23
CA LEU A 233 4.08 3.41 -18.03
C LEU A 233 3.10 3.66 -19.19
N GLN A 234 2.82 4.92 -19.54
CA GLN A 234 1.90 5.25 -20.63
C GLN A 234 2.34 4.58 -21.95
N GLY A 235 1.37 3.97 -22.66
CA GLY A 235 1.61 3.23 -23.88
C GLY A 235 2.00 1.77 -23.69
N GLN A 236 2.25 1.33 -22.46
CA GLN A 236 2.40 -0.09 -22.11
C GLN A 236 1.03 -0.74 -21.89
N THR A 237 0.93 -2.04 -22.19
CA THR A 237 -0.31 -2.81 -22.03
C THR A 237 -0.17 -3.94 -21.00
N ASP A 238 1.02 -4.54 -20.91
CA ASP A 238 1.23 -5.77 -20.19
C ASP A 238 1.97 -5.56 -18.86
N LEU A 239 1.60 -6.30 -17.83
CA LEU A 239 2.29 -6.39 -16.55
C LEU A 239 3.58 -7.23 -16.68
N THR A 240 4.52 -6.74 -17.50
CA THR A 240 5.84 -7.35 -17.61
C THR A 240 6.60 -7.28 -16.29
N LYS A 241 7.70 -8.05 -16.16
CA LYS A 241 8.59 -7.98 -15.00
C LYS A 241 9.08 -6.55 -14.74
N ASP A 242 9.50 -5.85 -15.80
CA ASP A 242 10.05 -4.50 -15.69
C ASP A 242 8.97 -3.50 -15.27
N ASN A 243 7.77 -3.57 -15.85
CA ASN A 243 6.64 -2.73 -15.44
C ASN A 243 6.24 -2.97 -13.97
N LYS A 244 6.26 -4.22 -13.51
CA LYS A 244 6.04 -4.55 -12.09
C LYS A 244 7.14 -4.01 -11.19
N MET A 245 8.40 -4.10 -11.59
CA MET A 245 9.52 -3.50 -10.84
C MET A 245 9.36 -1.99 -10.73
N GLU A 246 8.94 -1.31 -11.81
CA GLU A 246 8.62 0.12 -11.78
C GLU A 246 7.49 0.40 -10.79
N LEU A 247 6.40 -0.35 -10.82
CA LEU A 247 5.28 -0.20 -9.87
C LEU A 247 5.72 -0.44 -8.41
N LEU A 248 6.66 -1.35 -8.16
CA LEU A 248 7.22 -1.57 -6.82
C LEU A 248 8.05 -0.40 -6.30
N SER A 249 8.56 0.46 -7.19
CA SER A 249 9.32 1.67 -6.82
C SER A 249 8.50 2.63 -5.95
N VAL A 250 7.16 2.57 -6.02
CA VAL A 250 6.24 3.36 -5.19
C VAL A 250 6.53 3.21 -3.70
N LEU A 251 7.00 2.04 -3.25
CA LEU A 251 7.30 1.79 -1.83
C LEU A 251 8.43 2.68 -1.29
N THR A 252 9.25 3.22 -2.17
CA THR A 252 10.36 4.12 -1.84
C THR A 252 10.13 5.55 -2.33
N ALA A 253 8.98 5.82 -2.97
CA ALA A 253 8.64 7.15 -3.46
C ALA A 253 8.64 8.19 -2.33
N ASP A 254 9.07 9.39 -2.64
CA ASP A 254 9.09 10.51 -1.72
C ASP A 254 7.69 11.06 -1.46
N VAL A 255 7.26 11.02 -0.20
CA VAL A 255 5.97 11.53 0.27
C VAL A 255 6.18 12.79 1.08
N GLY A 256 5.52 13.87 0.69
CA GLY A 256 5.45 15.10 1.49
C GLY A 256 4.54 14.90 2.70
N MET A 257 5.10 15.08 3.90
CA MET A 257 4.35 15.03 5.16
C MET A 257 4.65 16.30 5.97
N ASP A 258 3.69 17.19 6.09
CA ASP A 258 3.84 18.50 6.75
C ASP A 258 5.10 19.26 6.24
N LYS A 259 6.14 19.34 7.09
CA LYS A 259 7.38 20.06 6.78
C LYS A 259 8.54 19.16 6.34
N MET A 260 8.29 17.89 6.09
CA MET A 260 9.34 16.91 5.78
C MET A 260 8.94 15.98 4.65
N THR A 261 9.93 15.45 3.95
CA THR A 261 9.75 14.38 2.96
C THR A 261 10.19 13.05 3.58
N ARG A 262 9.43 12.00 3.34
CA ARG A 262 9.72 10.64 3.82
C ARG A 262 9.44 9.62 2.73
N PRO A 263 10.19 8.52 2.65
CA PRO A 263 9.82 7.40 1.81
C PRO A 263 8.45 6.85 2.16
N LEU A 264 7.66 6.44 1.17
CA LEU A 264 6.27 6.02 1.33
C LEU A 264 6.12 4.98 2.45
N GLN A 265 6.95 3.93 2.49
CA GLN A 265 6.87 2.92 3.55
C GLN A 265 7.04 3.48 4.97
N VAL A 266 7.77 4.58 5.14
CA VAL A 266 7.90 5.30 6.42
C VAL A 266 6.67 6.16 6.67
N ALA A 267 6.18 6.86 5.65
CA ALA A 267 4.96 7.68 5.72
C ALA A 267 3.74 6.83 6.16
N LEU A 268 3.58 5.62 5.62
CA LEU A 268 2.52 4.69 6.03
C LEU A 268 2.59 4.38 7.54
N THR A 269 3.79 4.09 8.06
CA THR A 269 3.98 3.82 9.50
C THR A 269 3.68 5.06 10.35
N MET A 270 4.07 6.25 9.90
CA MET A 270 3.76 7.50 10.60
C MET A 270 2.24 7.78 10.62
N THR A 271 1.54 7.47 9.55
CA THR A 271 0.06 7.62 9.46
C THR A 271 -0.64 6.70 10.44
N THR A 272 -0.28 5.43 10.51
CA THR A 272 -0.90 4.49 11.46
C THR A 272 -0.60 4.86 12.90
N ALA A 273 0.62 5.30 13.21
CA ALA A 273 0.98 5.83 14.53
C ALA A 273 0.22 7.11 14.88
N SER A 274 -0.02 8.00 13.91
CA SER A 274 -0.83 9.21 14.09
C SER A 274 -2.29 8.87 14.38
N LEU A 275 -2.87 7.92 13.63
CA LEU A 275 -4.24 7.46 13.87
C LEU A 275 -4.39 6.86 15.28
N LEU A 276 -3.42 6.04 15.71
CA LEU A 276 -3.44 5.48 17.06
C LEU A 276 -3.40 6.57 18.15
N ARG A 277 -2.54 7.60 17.97
CA ARG A 277 -2.54 8.76 18.89
C ARG A 277 -3.86 9.52 18.88
N TYR A 278 -4.46 9.65 17.70
CA TYR A 278 -5.77 10.30 17.58
C TYR A 278 -6.88 9.50 18.28
N PHE A 279 -6.80 8.18 18.32
CA PHE A 279 -7.78 7.33 19.02
C PHE A 279 -7.67 7.42 20.55
N LYS A 280 -6.47 7.65 21.08
CA LYS A 280 -6.25 7.93 22.51
C LYS A 280 -6.78 9.31 22.90
#